data_5e1cef7091d06b02824eb9dbc3229979
#
_entry.id   5e1cef7091d06b02824eb9dbc3229979
#
_cell.length_a   1.000
_cell.length_b   1.000
_cell.length_c   1.000
_cell.angle_alpha   90.00
_cell.angle_beta   90.00
_cell.angle_gamma   90.00
#
_symmetry.space_group_name_H-M   'P 1'
#
loop_
_entity.id
_entity.type
_entity.pdbx_description
1 polymer ?
#
loop_
_entity_poly.entity_id
_entity_poly.type
_entity_poly.pdbx_seq_one_letter_code
_entity_poly.pdbx_strand_id
1 'polypeptide(L)'
;MASIREVAKIAGVSPATVSRVMNGTANVDEEKKQRVLEAIQETGFKPNELARALFKKSSKIIGMIVPNIENPFFSEIAKAVEEEAFQNGYKMLLCNSANNPKKERMNIQMLVQMQADGIVIMTNSDRTGKKIAECGLPVVVMDRKLSEGR
;
A
#
# COMPACT_ATOMS: atom_id res chain seq x y z
N MET A 1 -2.06 -18.28 -15.01
CA MET A 1 -2.35 -17.81 -13.65
C MET A 1 -3.81 -18.09 -13.31
N ALA A 2 -4.08 -18.74 -12.20
CA ALA A 2 -5.45 -19.02 -11.78
C ALA A 2 -6.23 -17.74 -11.50
N SER A 3 -7.49 -17.70 -11.90
CA SER A 3 -8.38 -16.57 -11.66
C SER A 3 -9.38 -16.90 -10.56
N ILE A 4 -10.00 -15.86 -9.98
CA ILE A 4 -11.07 -16.03 -9.00
C ILE A 4 -12.25 -16.87 -9.56
N ARG A 5 -12.49 -16.77 -10.87
CA ARG A 5 -13.52 -17.55 -11.56
C ARG A 5 -13.19 -19.04 -11.60
N GLU A 6 -11.92 -19.38 -11.79
CA GLU A 6 -11.48 -20.79 -11.74
C GLU A 6 -11.61 -21.37 -10.34
N VAL A 7 -11.21 -20.60 -9.30
CA VAL A 7 -11.40 -20.99 -7.90
C VAL A 7 -12.88 -21.24 -7.61
N ALA A 8 -13.75 -20.33 -8.03
CA ALA A 8 -15.20 -20.43 -7.85
C ALA A 8 -15.77 -21.66 -8.54
N LYS A 9 -15.34 -21.94 -9.76
CA LYS A 9 -15.76 -23.12 -10.52
C LYS A 9 -15.37 -24.44 -9.83
N ILE A 10 -14.13 -24.55 -9.37
CA ILE A 10 -13.62 -25.74 -8.67
C ILE A 10 -14.35 -25.93 -7.33
N ALA A 11 -14.56 -24.85 -6.58
CA ALA A 11 -15.26 -24.89 -5.30
C ALA A 11 -16.79 -25.06 -5.43
N GLY A 12 -17.34 -24.89 -6.63
CA GLY A 12 -18.79 -24.98 -6.85
C GLY A 12 -19.58 -23.83 -6.23
N VAL A 13 -19.01 -22.64 -6.19
CA VAL A 13 -19.60 -21.42 -5.62
C VAL A 13 -19.48 -20.23 -6.57
N SER A 14 -20.13 -19.11 -6.25
CA SER A 14 -19.97 -17.88 -7.03
C SER A 14 -18.62 -17.19 -6.75
N PRO A 15 -18.08 -16.37 -7.68
CA PRO A 15 -16.91 -15.55 -7.42
C PRO A 15 -17.08 -14.62 -6.21
N ALA A 16 -18.29 -14.11 -5.98
CA ALA A 16 -18.61 -13.31 -4.80
C ALA A 16 -18.43 -14.10 -3.50
N THR A 17 -18.79 -15.37 -3.48
CA THR A 17 -18.57 -16.24 -2.31
C THR A 17 -17.08 -16.48 -2.06
N VAL A 18 -16.28 -16.69 -3.11
CA VAL A 18 -14.81 -16.77 -2.99
C VAL A 18 -14.24 -15.50 -2.35
N SER A 19 -14.66 -14.34 -2.83
CA SER A 19 -14.23 -13.04 -2.29
C SER A 19 -14.60 -12.88 -0.81
N ARG A 20 -15.80 -13.27 -0.42
CA ARG A 20 -16.26 -13.23 0.98
C ARG A 20 -15.42 -14.13 1.89
N VAL A 21 -15.12 -15.35 1.45
CA VAL A 21 -14.24 -16.26 2.20
C VAL A 21 -12.86 -15.67 2.39
N MET A 22 -12.26 -15.12 1.33
CA MET A 22 -10.93 -14.53 1.38
C MET A 22 -10.86 -13.29 2.27
N ASN A 23 -11.90 -12.50 2.30
CA ASN A 23 -11.97 -11.26 3.08
C ASN A 23 -12.52 -11.45 4.49
N GLY A 24 -13.09 -12.59 4.82
CA GLY A 24 -13.73 -12.84 6.10
C GLY A 24 -14.94 -11.94 6.41
N THR A 25 -15.60 -11.40 5.37
CA THR A 25 -16.58 -10.30 5.51
C THR A 25 -18.03 -10.75 5.66
N ALA A 26 -18.33 -12.04 5.53
CA ALA A 26 -19.69 -12.55 5.67
C ALA A 26 -19.69 -13.96 6.26
N ASN A 27 -20.80 -14.34 6.90
CA ASN A 27 -21.03 -15.71 7.29
C ASN A 27 -21.19 -16.57 6.04
N VAL A 28 -20.15 -17.32 5.73
CA VAL A 28 -20.18 -18.34 4.70
C VAL A 28 -20.28 -19.68 5.41
N ASP A 29 -21.14 -20.58 4.88
CA ASP A 29 -21.26 -21.93 5.36
C ASP A 29 -19.87 -22.60 5.43
N GLU A 30 -19.60 -23.28 6.54
CA GLU A 30 -18.29 -23.87 6.83
C GLU A 30 -17.85 -24.86 5.73
N GLU A 31 -18.79 -25.63 5.17
CA GLU A 31 -18.53 -26.53 4.06
C GLU A 31 -18.09 -25.80 2.80
N LYS A 32 -18.79 -24.71 2.45
CA LYS A 32 -18.41 -23.85 1.31
C LYS A 32 -17.06 -23.18 1.53
N LYS A 33 -16.82 -22.68 2.74
CA LYS A 33 -15.52 -22.07 3.12
C LYS A 33 -14.38 -23.06 2.94
N GLN A 34 -14.55 -24.29 3.40
CA GLN A 34 -13.53 -25.34 3.26
C GLN A 34 -13.25 -25.67 1.80
N ARG A 35 -14.28 -25.80 0.97
CA ARG A 35 -14.12 -26.04 -0.48
C ARG A 35 -13.38 -24.90 -1.18
N VAL A 36 -13.67 -23.65 -0.81
CA VAL A 36 -12.96 -22.48 -1.34
C VAL A 36 -11.48 -22.48 -0.95
N LEU A 37 -11.17 -22.75 0.31
CA LEU A 37 -9.79 -22.82 0.79
C LEU A 37 -8.98 -23.91 0.10
N GLU A 38 -9.58 -25.09 -0.09
CA GLU A 38 -8.97 -26.19 -0.84
C GLU A 38 -8.73 -25.84 -2.31
N ALA A 39 -9.69 -25.17 -2.96
CA ALA A 39 -9.57 -24.71 -4.34
C ALA A 39 -8.47 -23.64 -4.50
N ILE A 40 -8.33 -22.73 -3.54
CA ILE A 40 -7.26 -21.75 -3.51
C ILE A 40 -5.89 -22.43 -3.39
N GLN A 41 -5.78 -23.39 -2.51
CA GLN A 41 -4.55 -24.16 -2.33
C GLN A 41 -4.18 -24.94 -3.58
N GLU A 42 -5.14 -25.64 -4.19
CA GLU A 42 -4.95 -26.44 -5.40
C GLU A 42 -4.55 -25.60 -6.61
N THR A 43 -5.16 -24.44 -6.81
CA THR A 43 -4.88 -23.56 -7.95
C THR A 43 -3.68 -22.65 -7.77
N GLY A 44 -3.21 -22.47 -6.54
CA GLY A 44 -2.18 -21.49 -6.21
C GLY A 44 -2.65 -20.03 -6.41
N PHE A 45 -3.95 -19.80 -6.43
CA PHE A 45 -4.53 -18.47 -6.62
C PHE A 45 -4.07 -17.50 -5.54
N LYS A 46 -3.57 -16.34 -5.98
CA LYS A 46 -3.26 -15.22 -5.09
C LYS A 46 -4.08 -14.01 -5.49
N PRO A 47 -4.78 -13.37 -4.54
CA PRO A 47 -5.56 -12.17 -4.85
C PRO A 47 -4.66 -11.04 -5.34
N ASN A 48 -5.15 -10.27 -6.31
CA ASN A 48 -4.48 -9.07 -6.75
C ASN A 48 -4.73 -7.96 -5.72
N GLU A 49 -3.70 -7.61 -4.94
CA GLU A 49 -3.80 -6.61 -3.88
C GLU A 49 -4.13 -5.21 -4.43
N LEU A 50 -3.68 -4.88 -5.65
CA LEU A 50 -4.02 -3.61 -6.28
C LEU A 50 -5.51 -3.53 -6.62
N ALA A 51 -6.09 -4.62 -7.14
CA ALA A 51 -7.53 -4.69 -7.40
C ALA A 51 -8.34 -4.61 -6.09
N ARG A 52 -7.89 -5.29 -5.04
CA ARG A 52 -8.52 -5.18 -3.70
C ARG A 52 -8.49 -3.76 -3.16
N ALA A 53 -7.37 -3.06 -3.31
CA ALA A 53 -7.22 -1.69 -2.87
C ALA A 53 -8.22 -0.74 -3.54
N LEU A 54 -8.50 -0.93 -4.82
CA LEU A 54 -9.51 -0.16 -5.56
C LEU A 54 -10.92 -0.31 -4.97
N PHE A 55 -11.31 -1.54 -4.59
CA PHE A 55 -12.62 -1.80 -3.99
C PHE A 55 -12.72 -1.34 -2.54
N LYS A 56 -11.67 -1.55 -1.75
CA LYS A 56 -11.65 -1.18 -0.32
C LYS A 56 -11.25 0.27 -0.07
N LYS A 57 -10.79 0.99 -1.08
CA LYS A 57 -10.22 2.34 -0.98
C LYS A 57 -9.06 2.44 0.03
N SER A 58 -8.37 1.33 0.26
CA SER A 58 -7.20 1.24 1.13
C SER A 58 -6.28 0.11 0.68
N SER A 59 -5.02 0.42 0.44
CA SER A 59 -4.00 -0.57 0.09
C SER A 59 -3.28 -1.12 1.31
N LYS A 60 -3.45 -0.49 2.47
CA LYS A 60 -2.64 -0.75 3.66
C LYS A 60 -1.14 -0.56 3.41
N ILE A 61 -0.80 0.38 2.54
CA ILE A 61 0.58 0.77 2.21
C ILE A 61 0.81 2.21 2.64
N ILE A 62 1.90 2.44 3.34
CA ILE A 62 2.45 3.76 3.65
C ILE A 62 3.72 3.95 2.84
N GLY A 63 3.81 5.06 2.11
CA GLY A 63 5.05 5.45 1.45
C GLY A 63 5.93 6.26 2.39
N MET A 64 7.22 6.00 2.37
CA MET A 64 8.20 6.85 3.05
C MET A 64 9.27 7.30 2.07
N ILE A 65 9.47 8.61 1.97
CA ILE A 65 10.45 9.21 1.07
C ILE A 65 11.53 9.88 1.90
N VAL A 66 12.77 9.43 1.71
CA VAL A 66 13.95 9.97 2.40
C VAL A 66 14.96 10.53 1.40
N PRO A 67 15.73 11.56 1.79
CA PRO A 67 16.69 12.19 0.89
C PRO A 67 17.97 11.37 0.69
N ASN A 68 18.32 10.50 1.63
CA ASN A 68 19.52 9.66 1.55
C ASN A 68 19.41 8.45 2.47
N ILE A 69 19.29 7.26 1.89
CA ILE A 69 19.19 6.01 2.65
C ILE A 69 20.52 5.58 3.28
N GLU A 70 21.66 6.09 2.82
CA GLU A 70 22.97 5.77 3.37
C GLU A 70 23.24 6.50 4.70
N ASN A 71 22.58 7.61 4.93
CA ASN A 71 22.71 8.35 6.17
C ASN A 71 21.94 7.63 7.31
N PRO A 72 22.62 7.19 8.38
CA PRO A 72 22.00 6.48 9.50
C PRO A 72 20.85 7.22 10.17
N PHE A 73 20.85 8.54 10.15
CA PHE A 73 19.76 9.39 10.66
C PHE A 73 18.43 9.03 9.99
N PHE A 74 18.40 8.95 8.67
CA PHE A 74 17.19 8.65 7.92
C PHE A 74 16.78 7.16 8.02
N SER A 75 17.75 6.25 8.02
CA SER A 75 17.48 4.84 8.14
C SER A 75 16.95 4.45 9.53
N GLU A 76 17.40 5.07 10.60
CA GLU A 76 16.86 4.87 11.93
C GLU A 76 15.40 5.32 12.04
N ILE A 77 15.07 6.48 11.46
CA ILE A 77 13.69 6.97 11.41
C ILE A 77 12.83 6.05 10.55
N ALA A 78 13.33 5.63 9.39
CA ALA A 78 12.62 4.70 8.52
C ALA A 78 12.30 3.38 9.22
N LYS A 79 13.23 2.85 9.99
CA LYS A 79 13.02 1.66 10.81
C LYS A 79 11.88 1.87 11.82
N ALA A 80 11.89 2.98 12.54
CA ALA A 80 10.86 3.28 13.54
C ALA A 80 9.46 3.43 12.90
N VAL A 81 9.38 4.11 11.75
CA VAL A 81 8.13 4.26 10.99
C VAL A 81 7.64 2.90 10.49
N GLU A 82 8.54 2.06 9.99
CA GLU A 82 8.20 0.72 9.50
C GLU A 82 7.65 -0.17 10.62
N GLU A 83 8.30 -0.19 11.77
CA GLU A 83 7.85 -0.98 12.93
C GLU A 83 6.46 -0.56 13.39
N GLU A 84 6.21 0.75 13.49
CA GLU A 84 4.89 1.27 13.87
C GLU A 84 3.83 0.96 12.81
N ALA A 85 4.15 1.11 11.54
CA ALA A 85 3.27 0.75 10.43
C ALA A 85 2.91 -0.74 10.48
N PHE A 86 3.90 -1.60 10.67
CA PHE A 86 3.71 -3.04 10.75
C PHE A 86 2.77 -3.44 11.90
N GLN A 87 2.95 -2.86 13.09
CA GLN A 87 2.08 -3.13 14.24
C GLN A 87 0.63 -2.72 13.99
N ASN A 88 0.39 -1.75 13.13
CA ASN A 88 -0.94 -1.27 12.75
C ASN A 88 -1.48 -1.92 11.45
N GLY A 89 -0.86 -2.97 10.97
CA GLY A 89 -1.31 -3.72 9.79
C GLY A 89 -0.98 -3.08 8.45
N TYR A 90 -0.01 -2.15 8.43
CA TYR A 90 0.47 -1.50 7.21
C TYR A 90 1.81 -2.06 6.77
N LYS A 91 2.07 -1.98 5.48
CA LYS A 91 3.39 -2.20 4.89
C LYS A 91 3.99 -0.87 4.46
N MET A 92 5.29 -0.72 4.59
CA MET A 92 5.98 0.50 4.18
C MET A 92 6.75 0.28 2.88
N LEU A 93 6.61 1.23 1.95
CA LEU A 93 7.47 1.37 0.78
C LEU A 93 8.47 2.49 1.02
N LEU A 94 9.74 2.15 1.09
CA LEU A 94 10.83 3.12 1.27
C LEU A 94 11.34 3.59 -0.09
N CYS A 95 11.31 4.91 -0.30
CA CYS A 95 11.78 5.56 -1.51
C CYS A 95 12.96 6.48 -1.18
N ASN A 96 14.04 6.36 -1.93
CA ASN A 96 15.20 7.25 -1.82
C ASN A 96 15.13 8.33 -2.91
N SER A 97 14.98 9.59 -2.51
CA SER A 97 14.97 10.71 -3.47
C SER A 97 16.38 11.16 -3.89
N ALA A 98 17.42 10.74 -3.18
CA ALA A 98 18.82 11.12 -3.43
C ALA A 98 19.02 12.64 -3.54
N ASN A 99 18.29 13.43 -2.74
CA ASN A 99 18.28 14.91 -2.82
C ASN A 99 17.92 15.46 -4.21
N ASN A 100 17.28 14.66 -5.06
CA ASN A 100 16.87 15.05 -6.40
C ASN A 100 15.38 15.39 -6.42
N PRO A 101 14.98 16.66 -6.63
CA PRO A 101 13.57 17.06 -6.63
C PRO A 101 12.73 16.37 -7.69
N LYS A 102 13.30 16.04 -8.84
CA LYS A 102 12.61 15.30 -9.90
C LYS A 102 12.29 13.88 -9.46
N LYS A 103 13.27 13.19 -8.88
CA LYS A 103 13.10 11.82 -8.35
C LYS A 103 12.08 11.80 -7.20
N GLU A 104 12.11 12.81 -6.34
CA GLU A 104 11.14 12.95 -5.26
C GLU A 104 9.72 13.09 -5.77
N ARG A 105 9.47 13.93 -6.78
CA ARG A 105 8.16 14.07 -7.43
C ARG A 105 7.69 12.77 -8.08
N MET A 106 8.59 12.04 -8.74
CA MET A 106 8.27 10.74 -9.34
C MET A 106 7.88 9.72 -8.27
N ASN A 107 8.54 9.73 -7.11
CA ASN A 107 8.18 8.86 -5.99
C ASN A 107 6.79 9.18 -5.43
N ILE A 108 6.47 10.46 -5.26
CA ILE A 108 5.12 10.88 -4.83
C ILE A 108 4.07 10.40 -5.83
N GLN A 109 4.29 10.63 -7.11
CA GLN A 109 3.37 10.22 -8.17
C GLN A 109 3.17 8.70 -8.20
N MET A 110 4.24 7.93 -8.05
CA MET A 110 4.17 6.46 -7.97
C MET A 110 3.31 6.01 -6.78
N LEU A 111 3.52 6.57 -5.61
CA LEU A 111 2.76 6.22 -4.41
C LEU A 111 1.27 6.54 -4.56
N VAL A 112 0.94 7.66 -5.21
CA VAL A 112 -0.46 8.01 -5.55
C VAL A 112 -1.05 6.97 -6.50
N GLN A 113 -0.33 6.59 -7.55
CA GLN A 113 -0.78 5.60 -8.52
C GLN A 113 -0.93 4.20 -7.92
N MET A 114 -0.11 3.87 -6.93
CA MET A 114 -0.19 2.61 -6.20
C MET A 114 -1.25 2.60 -5.09
N GLN A 115 -2.04 3.67 -4.98
CA GLN A 115 -3.09 3.77 -3.97
C GLN A 115 -2.56 3.72 -2.52
N ALA A 116 -1.38 4.25 -2.26
CA ALA A 116 -0.88 4.35 -0.88
C ALA A 116 -1.89 5.10 0.00
N ASP A 117 -2.03 4.68 1.25
CA ASP A 117 -2.96 5.30 2.19
C ASP A 117 -2.41 6.61 2.76
N GLY A 118 -1.10 6.79 2.72
CA GLY A 118 -0.44 8.01 3.18
C GLY A 118 1.04 8.01 2.84
N ILE A 119 1.67 9.17 3.04
CA ILE A 119 3.09 9.39 2.78
C ILE A 119 3.74 10.05 3.99
N VAL A 120 4.88 9.54 4.41
CA VAL A 120 5.82 10.21 5.31
C VAL A 120 6.99 10.69 4.46
N ILE A 121 7.28 11.97 4.47
CA ILE A 121 8.33 12.55 3.64
C ILE A 121 9.32 13.38 4.46
N MET A 122 10.59 13.16 4.18
CA MET A 122 11.68 14.03 4.56
C MET A 122 12.27 14.64 3.29
N THR A 123 12.26 15.95 3.18
CA THR A 123 12.69 16.66 1.97
C THR A 123 13.57 17.84 2.30
N ASN A 124 14.55 18.08 1.45
CA ASN A 124 15.38 19.27 1.44
C ASN A 124 14.92 20.30 0.38
N SER A 125 13.83 20.01 -0.33
CA SER A 125 13.35 20.85 -1.42
C SER A 125 12.13 21.68 -1.02
N ASP A 126 12.22 22.98 -1.13
CA ASP A 126 11.10 23.90 -0.94
C ASP A 126 10.05 23.80 -2.07
N ARG A 127 10.42 23.20 -3.20
CA ARG A 127 9.55 23.08 -4.37
C ARG A 127 8.56 21.92 -4.27
N THR A 128 8.73 21.03 -3.30
CA THR A 128 7.89 19.83 -3.14
C THR A 128 6.56 20.13 -2.48
N GLY A 129 6.44 21.23 -1.74
CA GLY A 129 5.21 21.58 -1.00
C GLY A 129 3.95 21.60 -1.86
N LYS A 130 4.02 22.17 -3.06
CA LYS A 130 2.89 22.20 -4.00
C LYS A 130 2.46 20.81 -4.43
N LYS A 131 3.40 19.93 -4.76
CA LYS A 131 3.10 18.54 -5.16
C LYS A 131 2.51 17.73 -4.02
N ILE A 132 2.98 17.95 -2.80
CA ILE A 132 2.43 17.34 -1.60
C ILE A 132 0.98 17.79 -1.41
N ALA A 133 0.70 19.09 -1.52
CA ALA A 133 -0.65 19.63 -1.38
C ALA A 133 -1.63 19.10 -2.46
N GLU A 134 -1.13 18.86 -3.67
CA GLU A 134 -1.94 18.40 -4.81
C GLU A 134 -2.10 16.88 -4.88
N CYS A 135 -1.34 16.08 -4.12
CA CYS A 135 -1.33 14.62 -4.28
C CYS A 135 -2.61 13.92 -3.82
N GLY A 136 -3.43 14.57 -3.00
CA GLY A 136 -4.70 14.03 -2.52
C GLY A 136 -4.57 12.94 -1.44
N LEU A 137 -3.36 12.65 -0.97
CA LEU A 137 -3.12 11.71 0.13
C LEU A 137 -2.75 12.45 1.41
N PRO A 138 -3.02 11.85 2.59
CA PRO A 138 -2.45 12.33 3.84
C PRO A 138 -0.93 12.29 3.78
N VAL A 139 -0.27 13.41 4.09
CA VAL A 139 1.18 13.51 4.07
C VAL A 139 1.67 14.08 5.40
N VAL A 140 2.64 13.39 6.01
CA VAL A 140 3.39 13.86 7.16
C VAL A 140 4.78 14.29 6.68
N VAL A 141 5.11 15.55 6.88
CA VAL A 141 6.45 16.09 6.60
C VAL A 141 7.24 16.11 7.89
N MET A 142 8.40 15.49 7.87
CA MET A 142 9.30 15.43 9.02
C MET A 142 10.56 16.27 8.75
N ASP A 143 11.14 16.81 9.81
CA ASP A 143 12.43 17.54 9.83
C ASP A 143 12.41 18.96 9.25
N ARG A 144 11.46 19.31 8.39
CA ARG A 144 11.41 20.64 7.80
C ARG A 144 9.99 21.13 7.63
N LYS A 145 9.70 22.37 8.05
CA LYS A 145 8.48 23.05 7.63
C LYS A 145 8.61 23.43 6.16
N LEU A 146 7.76 22.85 5.33
CA LEU A 146 7.58 23.33 3.98
C LEU A 146 6.80 24.66 4.04
N SER A 147 7.33 25.70 3.42
CA SER A 147 6.57 26.91 3.19
C SER A 147 5.37 26.54 2.32
N GLU A 148 4.15 26.84 2.79
CA GLU A 148 2.99 26.79 1.93
C GLU A 148 3.30 27.62 0.70
N GLY A 149 3.22 26.99 -0.47
CA GLY A 149 3.53 27.66 -1.72
C GLY A 149 2.63 28.88 -1.90
N ARG A 150 3.23 30.02 -1.92
CA ARG A 150 2.60 31.23 -2.40
C ARG A 150 2.52 31.21 -3.91
#